data_c06a45507091e51bc13422e9ff3e3362
#
_entry.id   c06a45507091e51bc13422e9ff3e3362
#
_cell.length_a   1.000
_cell.length_b   1.000
_cell.length_c   1.000
_cell.angle_alpha   90.00
_cell.angle_beta   90.00
_cell.angle_gamma   90.00
#
_symmetry.space_group_name_H-M   'P 1'
#
loop_
_entity.id
_entity.type
_entity.pdbx_description
1 polymer ?
#
loop_
_entity_poly.entity_id
_entity_poly.type
_entity_poly.pdbx_seq_one_letter_code
_entity_poly.pdbx_strand_id
1 'polypeptide(L)'
;FPTRRSSDLIARVFNADRSYMVTNGTSTANKIVGMYSAPAGSTILIDRNCHKSLTHLMMMSDVTPIYFRPTRNAYGILGGIPQSEFQHATIAKRVKETPNATWPVHAVITNSTYDGLLYNTDFIKKTLDVKSIHFDSAWVPYTNFSPIYEGKCGMSGGRVEGKVIYETQSTHKLLAAFSQASMIHVKGDVNEETFNEAYM
;
A
#
# COMPACT_ATOMS: atom_id res chain seq x y z
N PHE A 1 3.58 22.67 11.29
CA PHE A 1 4.13 21.35 10.94
C PHE A 1 4.32 20.57 12.24
N PRO A 2 3.97 19.26 12.26
CA PRO A 2 4.25 18.44 13.42
C PRO A 2 5.75 18.44 13.68
N THR A 3 6.13 18.64 14.92
CA THR A 3 7.54 18.58 15.29
C THR A 3 8.10 17.19 14.97
N ARG A 4 9.39 17.07 14.68
CA ARG A 4 10.06 15.75 14.50
C ARG A 4 9.66 14.74 15.56
N ARG A 5 9.44 15.19 16.80
CA ARG A 5 9.00 14.36 17.92
C ARG A 5 7.63 13.69 17.72
N SER A 6 6.67 14.37 17.10
CA SER A 6 5.32 13.80 16.86
C SER A 6 5.36 12.71 15.78
N SER A 7 6.04 12.95 14.65
CA SER A 7 6.20 11.94 13.60
C SER A 7 7.00 10.73 14.08
N ASP A 8 8.03 10.94 14.90
CA ASP A 8 8.85 9.86 15.47
C ASP A 8 8.03 9.02 16.46
N LEU A 9 7.18 9.66 17.29
CA LEU A 9 6.29 8.95 18.20
C LEU A 9 5.28 8.09 17.44
N ILE A 10 4.65 8.65 16.42
CA ILE A 10 3.71 7.92 15.55
C ILE A 10 4.41 6.73 14.88
N ALA A 11 5.59 6.94 14.33
CA ALA A 11 6.36 5.87 13.70
C ALA A 11 6.62 4.71 14.66
N ARG A 12 7.02 5.00 15.90
CA ARG A 12 7.21 3.97 16.95
C ARG A 12 5.92 3.22 17.28
N VAL A 13 4.81 3.95 17.44
CA VAL A 13 3.50 3.37 17.77
C VAL A 13 3.04 2.40 16.66
N PHE A 14 3.27 2.73 15.40
CA PHE A 14 2.88 1.92 14.26
C PHE A 14 3.98 0.96 13.76
N ASN A 15 5.08 0.82 14.50
CA ASN A 15 6.21 -0.03 14.10
C ASN A 15 6.76 0.33 12.71
N ALA A 16 6.80 1.60 12.39
CA ALA A 16 7.34 2.15 11.15
C ALA A 16 8.72 2.78 11.39
N ASP A 17 9.52 2.92 10.35
CA ASP A 17 10.76 3.70 10.43
C ASP A 17 10.47 5.19 10.39
N ARG A 18 9.42 5.58 9.65
CA ARG A 18 8.94 6.96 9.50
C ARG A 18 7.44 7.01 9.33
N SER A 19 6.86 8.14 9.74
CA SER A 19 5.45 8.45 9.52
C SER A 19 5.26 9.89 9.10
N TYR A 20 4.35 10.10 8.16
CA TYR A 20 3.98 11.41 7.63
C TYR A 20 2.50 11.64 7.86
N MET A 21 2.14 12.82 8.33
CA MET A 21 0.75 13.21 8.53
C MET A 21 0.20 13.90 7.29
N VAL A 22 -0.91 13.42 6.77
CA VAL A 22 -1.54 13.94 5.55
C VAL A 22 -2.93 14.48 5.89
N THR A 23 -3.20 15.72 5.51
CA THR A 23 -4.44 16.43 5.89
C THR A 23 -5.57 16.29 4.88
N ASN A 24 -5.31 15.71 3.70
CA ASN A 24 -6.29 15.57 2.62
C ASN A 24 -6.74 14.11 2.40
N GLY A 25 -6.75 13.32 3.48
CA GLY A 25 -7.21 11.94 3.47
C GLY A 25 -6.27 10.97 2.78
N THR A 26 -6.55 9.67 2.94
CA THR A 26 -5.76 8.60 2.33
C THR A 26 -5.73 8.67 0.80
N SER A 27 -6.72 9.31 0.17
CA SER A 27 -6.67 9.54 -1.29
C SER A 27 -5.45 10.34 -1.73
N THR A 28 -5.03 11.32 -0.95
CA THR A 28 -3.79 12.07 -1.18
C THR A 28 -2.58 11.24 -0.76
N ALA A 29 -2.63 10.57 0.38
CA ALA A 29 -1.56 9.69 0.83
C ALA A 29 -1.22 8.61 -0.21
N ASN A 30 -2.22 7.97 -0.81
CA ASN A 30 -2.05 6.98 -1.88
C ASN A 30 -1.33 7.57 -3.11
N LYS A 31 -1.69 8.79 -3.50
CA LYS A 31 -1.05 9.47 -4.64
C LYS A 31 0.41 9.81 -4.35
N ILE A 32 0.71 10.31 -3.15
CA ILE A 32 2.08 10.64 -2.72
C ILE A 32 2.96 9.39 -2.81
N VAL A 33 2.52 8.28 -2.21
CA VAL A 33 3.27 7.01 -2.25
C VAL A 33 3.46 6.53 -3.68
N GLY A 34 2.40 6.56 -4.49
CA GLY A 34 2.46 6.09 -5.87
C GLY A 34 3.34 6.95 -6.76
N MET A 35 3.26 8.28 -6.65
CA MET A 35 4.11 9.20 -7.42
C MET A 35 5.60 9.00 -7.10
N TYR A 36 5.93 8.73 -5.84
CA TYR A 36 7.30 8.42 -5.46
C TYR A 36 7.76 7.04 -5.94
N SER A 37 6.90 6.01 -5.81
CA SER A 37 7.30 4.60 -5.96
C SER A 37 7.10 4.04 -7.37
N ALA A 38 6.32 4.71 -8.21
CA ALA A 38 5.97 4.28 -9.56
C ALA A 38 6.28 5.39 -10.59
N PRO A 39 7.53 5.51 -11.03
CA PRO A 39 7.91 6.46 -12.06
C PRO A 39 7.09 6.27 -13.36
N ALA A 40 6.91 7.36 -14.11
CA ALA A 40 6.19 7.33 -15.40
C ALA A 40 6.76 6.25 -16.34
N GLY A 41 5.88 5.55 -17.02
CA GLY A 41 6.23 4.45 -17.92
C GLY A 41 6.55 3.12 -17.23
N SER A 42 6.54 3.08 -15.88
CA SER A 42 6.77 1.82 -15.14
C SER A 42 5.53 0.91 -15.11
N THR A 43 5.75 -0.36 -14.81
CA THR A 43 4.67 -1.31 -14.55
C THR A 43 4.44 -1.47 -13.07
N ILE A 44 3.18 -1.52 -12.65
CA ILE A 44 2.77 -1.74 -11.25
C ILE A 44 1.81 -2.94 -11.14
N LEU A 45 1.87 -3.64 -10.01
CA LEU A 45 0.85 -4.59 -9.60
C LEU A 45 -0.20 -3.86 -8.76
N ILE A 46 -1.47 -4.11 -9.00
CA ILE A 46 -2.53 -3.42 -8.28
C ILE A 46 -3.73 -4.33 -8.00
N ASP A 47 -4.29 -4.22 -6.80
CA ASP A 47 -5.54 -4.87 -6.46
C ASP A 47 -6.68 -4.39 -7.37
N ARG A 48 -7.43 -5.31 -7.96
CA ARG A 48 -8.60 -4.95 -8.77
C ARG A 48 -9.69 -4.27 -7.93
N ASN A 49 -9.73 -4.56 -6.64
CA ASN A 49 -10.65 -3.94 -5.66
C ASN A 49 -10.01 -2.72 -4.96
N CYS A 50 -9.29 -1.90 -5.70
CA CYS A 50 -8.63 -0.72 -5.16
C CYS A 50 -9.56 0.50 -5.09
N HIS A 51 -9.21 1.44 -4.20
CA HIS A 51 -9.90 2.72 -4.11
C HIS A 51 -9.67 3.58 -5.37
N LYS A 52 -10.67 4.39 -5.77
CA LYS A 52 -10.62 5.27 -6.96
C LYS A 52 -9.41 6.21 -7.00
N SER A 53 -8.84 6.58 -5.85
CA SER A 53 -7.62 7.41 -5.79
C SER A 53 -6.44 6.76 -6.51
N LEU A 54 -6.36 5.43 -6.50
CA LEU A 54 -5.33 4.66 -7.19
C LEU A 54 -5.58 4.61 -8.71
N THR A 55 -6.85 4.59 -9.13
CA THR A 55 -7.19 4.77 -10.55
C THR A 55 -6.75 6.14 -11.04
N HIS A 56 -7.01 7.19 -10.27
CA HIS A 56 -6.54 8.53 -10.60
C HIS A 56 -5.00 8.61 -10.62
N LEU A 57 -4.32 7.96 -9.67
CA LEU A 57 -2.86 7.88 -9.65
C LEU A 57 -2.34 7.27 -10.95
N MET A 58 -2.87 6.14 -11.39
CA MET A 58 -2.44 5.47 -12.63
C MET A 58 -2.57 6.39 -13.85
N MET A 59 -3.66 7.15 -13.92
CA MET A 59 -3.87 8.12 -15.00
C MET A 59 -2.88 9.30 -14.93
N MET A 60 -2.55 9.77 -13.72
CA MET A 60 -1.62 10.90 -13.52
C MET A 60 -0.16 10.53 -13.75
N SER A 61 0.22 9.29 -13.43
CA SER A 61 1.61 8.83 -13.44
C SER A 61 1.99 8.05 -14.70
N ASP A 62 1.07 7.88 -15.66
CA ASP A 62 1.30 7.15 -16.91
C ASP A 62 1.98 5.77 -16.68
N VAL A 63 1.42 4.99 -15.76
CA VAL A 63 1.94 3.66 -15.44
C VAL A 63 1.12 2.56 -16.09
N THR A 64 1.76 1.44 -16.39
CA THR A 64 1.09 0.23 -16.91
C THR A 64 0.62 -0.66 -15.77
N PRO A 65 -0.70 -0.79 -15.51
CA PRO A 65 -1.19 -1.63 -14.43
C PRO A 65 -1.31 -3.10 -14.84
N ILE A 66 -0.84 -3.99 -13.97
CA ILE A 66 -1.18 -5.42 -13.99
C ILE A 66 -2.04 -5.71 -12.76
N TYR A 67 -3.29 -6.11 -12.99
CA TYR A 67 -4.22 -6.35 -11.90
C TYR A 67 -4.08 -7.75 -11.30
N PHE A 68 -4.01 -7.84 -9.98
CA PHE A 68 -4.29 -9.09 -9.28
C PHE A 68 -5.75 -9.51 -9.53
N ARG A 69 -5.99 -10.79 -9.70
CA ARG A 69 -7.34 -11.33 -9.95
C ARG A 69 -7.92 -11.83 -8.63
N PRO A 70 -8.83 -11.08 -8.00
CA PRO A 70 -9.52 -11.54 -6.81
C PRO A 70 -10.50 -12.67 -7.15
N THR A 71 -10.88 -13.45 -6.14
CA THR A 71 -12.00 -14.38 -6.24
C THR A 71 -13.32 -13.63 -6.38
N ARG A 72 -14.37 -14.35 -6.80
CA ARG A 72 -15.74 -13.86 -6.79
C ARG A 72 -16.66 -14.96 -6.24
N ASN A 73 -17.64 -14.57 -5.46
CA ASN A 73 -18.69 -15.50 -5.03
C ASN A 73 -19.78 -15.66 -6.10
N ALA A 74 -20.78 -16.51 -5.84
CA ALA A 74 -21.90 -16.75 -6.75
C ALA A 74 -22.73 -15.51 -7.09
N TYR A 75 -22.67 -14.47 -6.25
CA TYR A 75 -23.36 -13.19 -6.47
C TYR A 75 -22.48 -12.15 -7.18
N GLY A 76 -21.26 -12.52 -7.59
CA GLY A 76 -20.32 -11.61 -8.26
C GLY A 76 -19.56 -10.67 -7.33
N ILE A 77 -19.72 -10.80 -6.01
CA ILE A 77 -19.01 -9.98 -5.02
C ILE A 77 -17.52 -10.36 -5.03
N LEU A 78 -16.67 -9.35 -5.06
CA LEU A 78 -15.22 -9.52 -5.03
C LEU A 78 -14.77 -10.08 -3.67
N GLY A 79 -14.01 -11.15 -3.71
CA GLY A 79 -13.33 -11.74 -2.55
C GLY A 79 -11.86 -11.38 -2.49
N GLY A 80 -11.09 -12.20 -1.78
CA GLY A 80 -9.64 -12.01 -1.63
C GLY A 80 -8.85 -12.37 -2.89
N ILE A 81 -7.66 -11.83 -2.97
CA ILE A 81 -6.65 -12.21 -3.93
C ILE A 81 -6.07 -13.57 -3.49
N PRO A 82 -6.14 -14.63 -4.30
CA PRO A 82 -5.55 -15.92 -3.97
C PRO A 82 -4.03 -15.82 -3.82
N GLN A 83 -3.44 -16.64 -2.95
CA GLN A 83 -1.98 -16.63 -2.73
C GLN A 83 -1.18 -16.93 -4.02
N SER A 84 -1.75 -17.69 -4.96
CA SER A 84 -1.13 -17.97 -6.25
C SER A 84 -0.90 -16.72 -7.12
N GLU A 85 -1.68 -15.66 -6.89
CA GLU A 85 -1.54 -14.40 -7.61
C GLU A 85 -0.26 -13.63 -7.25
N PHE A 86 0.28 -13.88 -6.05
CA PHE A 86 1.52 -13.24 -5.58
C PHE A 86 2.78 -13.97 -6.03
N GLN A 87 2.65 -15.13 -6.67
CA GLN A 87 3.80 -15.95 -7.08
C GLN A 87 4.50 -15.37 -8.32
N HIS A 88 5.84 -15.42 -8.31
CA HIS A 88 6.68 -14.93 -9.42
C HIS A 88 6.24 -15.49 -10.79
N ALA A 89 5.94 -16.79 -10.88
CA ALA A 89 5.53 -17.41 -12.14
C ALA A 89 4.20 -16.83 -12.68
N THR A 90 3.25 -16.53 -11.81
CA THR A 90 1.97 -15.92 -12.20
C THR A 90 2.19 -14.48 -12.69
N ILE A 91 3.01 -13.71 -11.99
CA ILE A 91 3.35 -12.34 -12.37
C ILE A 91 4.10 -12.34 -13.71
N ALA A 92 5.10 -13.21 -13.88
CA ALA A 92 5.87 -13.33 -15.13
C ALA A 92 4.98 -13.66 -16.33
N LYS A 93 3.99 -14.54 -16.16
CA LYS A 93 2.99 -14.82 -17.20
C LYS A 93 2.22 -13.57 -17.58
N ARG A 94 1.73 -12.80 -16.61
CA ARG A 94 0.95 -11.58 -16.87
C ARG A 94 1.76 -10.45 -17.48
N VAL A 95 3.01 -10.30 -17.09
CA VAL A 95 3.93 -9.36 -17.74
C VAL A 95 4.03 -9.66 -19.23
N LYS A 96 4.17 -10.94 -19.61
CA LYS A 96 4.20 -11.36 -21.02
C LYS A 96 2.88 -11.12 -21.78
N GLU A 97 1.76 -11.21 -21.07
CA GLU A 97 0.41 -11.03 -21.63
C GLU A 97 0.01 -9.54 -21.75
N THR A 98 0.72 -8.62 -21.07
CA THR A 98 0.38 -7.20 -21.03
C THR A 98 1.28 -6.42 -21.98
N PRO A 99 0.71 -5.72 -23.00
CA PRO A 99 1.49 -4.92 -23.93
C PRO A 99 2.34 -3.87 -23.21
N ASN A 100 3.59 -3.73 -23.62
CA ASN A 100 4.57 -2.76 -23.10
C ASN A 100 4.90 -2.92 -21.60
N ALA A 101 4.43 -3.97 -20.93
CA ALA A 101 4.75 -4.19 -19.52
C ALA A 101 6.21 -4.62 -19.35
N THR A 102 6.85 -4.06 -18.33
CA THR A 102 8.14 -4.49 -17.81
C THR A 102 7.93 -5.22 -16.47
N TRP A 103 9.00 -5.68 -15.82
CA TRP A 103 8.86 -6.23 -14.48
C TRP A 103 8.34 -5.17 -13.52
N PRO A 104 7.29 -5.46 -12.72
CA PRO A 104 6.66 -4.47 -11.85
C PRO A 104 7.63 -3.94 -10.78
N VAL A 105 7.63 -2.63 -10.58
CA VAL A 105 8.48 -1.98 -9.56
C VAL A 105 7.76 -1.76 -8.25
N HIS A 106 6.43 -1.68 -8.29
CA HIS A 106 5.57 -1.33 -7.16
C HIS A 106 4.32 -2.21 -7.14
N ALA A 107 3.84 -2.54 -5.95
CA ALA A 107 2.59 -3.26 -5.78
C ALA A 107 1.67 -2.52 -4.79
N VAL A 108 0.38 -2.43 -5.11
CA VAL A 108 -0.64 -1.83 -4.23
C VAL A 108 -1.70 -2.86 -3.88
N ILE A 109 -1.96 -3.04 -2.60
CA ILE A 109 -2.91 -4.01 -2.06
C ILE A 109 -3.85 -3.31 -1.10
N THR A 110 -5.16 -3.47 -1.32
CA THR A 110 -6.19 -2.96 -0.42
C THR A 110 -6.29 -3.84 0.82
N ASN A 111 -5.90 -3.32 1.97
CA ASN A 111 -5.84 -4.06 3.24
C ASN A 111 -6.39 -3.21 4.40
N SER A 112 -7.73 -3.24 4.68
CA SER A 112 -8.75 -4.19 4.24
C SER A 112 -9.66 -3.63 3.14
N THR A 113 -10.44 -4.53 2.57
CA THR A 113 -11.64 -4.17 1.78
C THR A 113 -12.75 -3.67 2.70
N TYR A 114 -13.84 -3.12 2.12
CA TYR A 114 -15.04 -2.72 2.87
C TYR A 114 -15.70 -3.89 3.61
N ASP A 115 -15.54 -5.11 3.10
CA ASP A 115 -16.09 -6.34 3.69
C ASP A 115 -15.22 -6.87 4.84
N GLY A 116 -14.14 -6.16 5.21
CA GLY A 116 -13.25 -6.51 6.32
C GLY A 116 -12.23 -7.60 6.01
N LEU A 117 -11.96 -7.88 4.72
CA LEU A 117 -10.98 -8.88 4.34
C LEU A 117 -9.56 -8.33 4.57
N LEU A 118 -8.80 -9.04 5.41
CA LEU A 118 -7.40 -8.75 5.73
C LEU A 118 -6.47 -9.82 5.16
N TYR A 119 -5.32 -9.40 4.67
CA TYR A 119 -4.29 -10.29 4.17
C TYR A 119 -3.24 -10.63 5.24
N ASN A 120 -2.55 -11.75 5.04
CA ASN A 120 -1.28 -12.01 5.71
C ASN A 120 -0.21 -11.17 5.02
N THR A 121 0.08 -10.00 5.58
CA THR A 121 1.01 -9.03 4.98
C THR A 121 2.44 -9.54 4.99
N ASP A 122 2.83 -10.37 5.97
CA ASP A 122 4.17 -10.94 6.03
C ASP A 122 4.41 -11.96 4.91
N PHE A 123 3.39 -12.75 4.57
CA PHE A 123 3.46 -13.63 3.40
C PHE A 123 3.63 -12.82 2.11
N ILE A 124 2.85 -11.77 1.92
CA ILE A 124 2.91 -10.93 0.72
C ILE A 124 4.28 -10.26 0.59
N LYS A 125 4.77 -9.65 1.68
CA LYS A 125 6.09 -8.99 1.72
C LYS A 125 7.24 -9.91 1.33
N LYS A 126 7.17 -11.19 1.75
CA LYS A 126 8.20 -12.20 1.44
C LYS A 126 8.07 -12.75 0.02
N THR A 127 6.85 -12.86 -0.50
CA THR A 127 6.58 -13.55 -1.77
C THR A 127 6.66 -12.62 -2.97
N LEU A 128 6.16 -11.39 -2.88
CA LEU A 128 6.17 -10.46 -4.01
C LEU A 128 7.58 -9.99 -4.35
N ASP A 129 7.98 -10.20 -5.61
CA ASP A 129 9.26 -9.75 -6.17
C ASP A 129 9.08 -8.36 -6.80
N VAL A 130 9.05 -7.33 -5.94
CA VAL A 130 8.96 -5.92 -6.31
C VAL A 130 9.83 -5.07 -5.37
N LYS A 131 10.22 -3.88 -5.81
CA LYS A 131 11.03 -2.95 -4.99
C LYS A 131 10.24 -2.33 -3.84
N SER A 132 8.93 -2.17 -4.01
CA SER A 132 8.09 -1.57 -2.97
C SER A 132 6.68 -2.15 -2.96
N ILE A 133 6.09 -2.22 -1.76
CA ILE A 133 4.72 -2.69 -1.54
C ILE A 133 3.97 -1.64 -0.74
N HIS A 134 2.80 -1.26 -1.20
CA HIS A 134 1.91 -0.32 -0.56
C HIS A 134 0.62 -1.02 -0.12
N PHE A 135 0.35 -1.04 1.17
CA PHE A 135 -0.90 -1.48 1.75
C PHE A 135 -1.82 -0.26 1.96
N ASP A 136 -2.90 -0.18 1.20
CA ASP A 136 -3.98 0.79 1.44
C ASP A 136 -4.85 0.27 2.59
N SER A 137 -4.52 0.71 3.79
CA SER A 137 -5.14 0.32 5.07
C SER A 137 -6.12 1.39 5.57
N ALA A 138 -6.80 2.08 4.66
CA ALA A 138 -7.65 3.23 4.99
C ALA A 138 -8.74 2.92 6.04
N TRP A 139 -9.19 1.66 6.17
CA TRP A 139 -10.24 1.24 7.09
C TRP A 139 -9.75 0.58 8.37
N VAL A 140 -8.48 0.21 8.48
CA VAL A 140 -7.99 -0.67 9.55
C VAL A 140 -6.79 -0.14 10.34
N PRO A 141 -6.69 1.17 10.63
CA PRO A 141 -5.57 1.68 11.42
C PRO A 141 -5.54 1.10 12.84
N TYR A 142 -6.66 0.62 13.36
CA TYR A 142 -6.78 0.01 14.69
C TYR A 142 -6.12 -1.38 14.79
N THR A 143 -5.85 -2.04 13.68
CA THR A 143 -5.29 -3.40 13.68
C THR A 143 -3.91 -3.48 14.33
N ASN A 144 -3.20 -2.37 14.39
CA ASN A 144 -1.90 -2.29 15.04
C ASN A 144 -1.97 -2.37 16.58
N PHE A 145 -3.17 -2.23 17.16
CA PHE A 145 -3.37 -2.13 18.62
C PHE A 145 -3.97 -3.40 19.24
N SER A 146 -4.11 -4.49 18.51
CA SER A 146 -4.65 -5.73 19.03
C SER A 146 -3.90 -6.95 18.49
N PRO A 147 -3.47 -7.88 19.36
CA PRO A 147 -2.72 -9.07 18.95
C PRO A 147 -3.50 -10.00 18.02
N ILE A 148 -4.84 -9.92 17.98
CA ILE A 148 -5.67 -10.70 17.05
C ILE A 148 -5.36 -10.39 15.57
N TYR A 149 -4.76 -9.23 15.31
CA TYR A 149 -4.39 -8.78 13.97
C TYR A 149 -2.89 -8.90 13.69
N GLU A 150 -2.16 -9.68 14.49
CA GLU A 150 -0.74 -9.91 14.24
C GLU A 150 -0.50 -10.44 12.82
N GLY A 151 0.48 -9.88 12.11
CA GLY A 151 0.77 -10.20 10.70
C GLY A 151 -0.26 -9.70 9.69
N LYS A 152 -1.24 -8.87 10.11
CA LYS A 152 -2.28 -8.30 9.22
C LYS A 152 -2.05 -6.84 8.85
N CYS A 153 -1.22 -6.13 9.59
CA CYS A 153 -0.86 -4.73 9.30
C CYS A 153 0.28 -4.66 8.27
N GLY A 154 0.29 -3.65 7.43
CA GLY A 154 1.40 -3.41 6.51
C GLY A 154 2.73 -3.23 7.24
N MET A 155 2.71 -2.57 8.39
CA MET A 155 3.89 -2.31 9.22
C MET A 155 4.27 -3.47 10.16
N SER A 156 3.56 -4.61 10.15
CA SER A 156 3.93 -5.77 10.97
C SER A 156 5.32 -6.31 10.63
N GLY A 157 5.95 -6.99 11.58
CA GLY A 157 7.27 -7.60 11.40
C GLY A 157 8.41 -6.59 11.22
N GLY A 158 9.57 -7.10 10.82
CA GLY A 158 10.79 -6.33 10.55
C GLY A 158 10.85 -5.75 9.12
N ARG A 159 11.96 -5.07 8.82
CA ARG A 159 12.31 -4.69 7.44
C ARG A 159 12.48 -5.92 6.57
N VAL A 160 12.15 -5.79 5.29
CA VAL A 160 12.44 -6.80 4.27
C VAL A 160 13.56 -6.26 3.41
N GLU A 161 14.63 -7.01 3.30
CA GLU A 161 15.82 -6.61 2.54
C GLU A 161 15.46 -6.27 1.09
N GLY A 162 15.98 -5.16 0.61
CA GLY A 162 15.78 -4.68 -0.76
C GLY A 162 14.37 -4.17 -1.07
N LYS A 163 13.49 -4.04 -0.05
CA LYS A 163 12.11 -3.57 -0.24
C LYS A 163 11.76 -2.41 0.67
N VAL A 164 10.91 -1.54 0.15
CA VAL A 164 10.23 -0.50 0.94
C VAL A 164 8.76 -0.86 1.10
N ILE A 165 8.27 -0.82 2.33
CA ILE A 165 6.87 -1.08 2.65
C ILE A 165 6.21 0.25 3.03
N TYR A 166 5.10 0.54 2.38
CA TYR A 166 4.24 1.67 2.70
C TYR A 166 2.91 1.18 3.25
N GLU A 167 2.36 1.90 4.19
CA GLU A 167 1.00 1.72 4.65
C GLU A 167 0.32 3.08 4.78
N THR A 168 -0.82 3.26 4.11
CA THR A 168 -1.62 4.48 4.18
C THR A 168 -2.87 4.22 5.00
N GLN A 169 -3.19 5.13 5.91
CA GLN A 169 -4.28 4.96 6.86
C GLN A 169 -5.13 6.22 6.95
N SER A 170 -6.47 6.04 6.99
CA SER A 170 -7.41 7.12 7.33
C SER A 170 -7.68 7.14 8.83
N THR A 171 -6.91 7.92 9.57
CA THR A 171 -7.09 8.06 11.02
C THR A 171 -8.47 8.58 11.39
N HIS A 172 -9.06 9.42 10.55
CA HIS A 172 -10.40 9.98 10.77
C HIS A 172 -11.55 8.98 10.63
N LYS A 173 -11.31 7.77 10.07
CA LYS A 173 -12.37 6.76 9.90
C LYS A 173 -12.57 5.94 11.17
N LEU A 174 -11.51 5.31 11.66
CA LEU A 174 -11.60 4.33 12.75
C LEU A 174 -10.57 4.56 13.89
N LEU A 175 -9.95 5.72 13.94
CA LEU A 175 -9.25 6.27 15.09
C LEU A 175 -9.81 7.66 15.40
N ALA A 176 -9.52 8.15 16.60
CA ALA A 176 -9.97 9.49 17.02
C ALA A 176 -9.13 10.57 16.34
N ALA A 177 -9.65 11.14 15.25
CA ALA A 177 -9.01 12.24 14.52
C ALA A 177 -10.04 13.11 13.79
N PHE A 178 -9.65 14.34 13.45
CA PHE A 178 -10.47 15.24 12.64
C PHE A 178 -10.64 14.71 11.21
N SER A 179 -11.73 15.15 10.56
CA SER A 179 -12.03 14.76 9.18
C SER A 179 -10.84 14.99 8.26
N GLN A 180 -10.62 14.05 7.36
CA GLN A 180 -9.52 13.98 6.38
C GLN A 180 -8.12 13.75 6.96
N ALA A 181 -7.97 13.57 8.27
CA ALA A 181 -6.70 13.17 8.84
C ALA A 181 -6.30 11.78 8.35
N SER A 182 -5.10 11.66 7.85
CA SER A 182 -4.53 10.39 7.38
C SER A 182 -3.02 10.32 7.65
N MET A 183 -2.43 9.17 7.48
CA MET A 183 -1.01 8.94 7.68
C MET A 183 -0.43 8.08 6.57
N ILE A 184 0.86 8.29 6.29
CA ILE A 184 1.71 7.40 5.53
C ILE A 184 2.77 6.85 6.50
N HIS A 185 2.84 5.54 6.62
CA HIS A 185 3.90 4.85 7.34
C HIS A 185 4.87 4.24 6.33
N VAL A 186 6.15 4.31 6.64
CA VAL A 186 7.23 3.81 5.78
C VAL A 186 8.13 2.90 6.58
N LYS A 187 8.45 1.74 6.02
CA LYS A 187 9.45 0.81 6.55
C LYS A 187 10.40 0.40 5.43
N GLY A 188 11.67 0.73 5.59
CA GLY A 188 12.73 0.58 4.60
C GLY A 188 13.37 1.92 4.23
N ASP A 189 14.32 1.87 3.32
CA ASP A 189 15.12 3.04 2.96
C ASP A 189 14.48 3.81 1.81
N VAL A 190 14.15 5.06 2.09
CA VAL A 190 13.61 6.03 1.11
C VAL A 190 14.55 7.22 0.98
N ASN A 191 14.66 7.76 -0.22
CA ASN A 191 15.28 9.06 -0.41
C ASN A 191 14.33 10.14 0.12
N GLU A 192 14.68 10.76 1.25
CA GLU A 192 13.82 11.73 1.94
C GLU A 192 13.54 12.97 1.12
N GLU A 193 14.53 13.47 0.39
CA GLU A 193 14.40 14.67 -0.43
C GLU A 193 13.35 14.44 -1.52
N THR A 194 13.52 13.39 -2.31
CA THR A 194 12.57 13.04 -3.39
C THR A 194 11.19 12.64 -2.84
N PHE A 195 11.13 11.96 -1.67
CA PHE A 195 9.84 11.65 -1.04
C PHE A 195 9.12 12.92 -0.57
N ASN A 196 9.85 13.89 -0.03
CA ASN A 196 9.29 15.17 0.38
C ASN A 196 8.79 16.01 -0.81
N GLU A 197 9.44 15.93 -1.98
CA GLU A 197 8.93 16.54 -3.21
C GLU A 197 7.55 15.99 -3.62
N ALA A 198 7.37 14.67 -3.51
CA ALA A 198 6.07 14.05 -3.77
C ALA A 198 5.01 14.35 -2.67
N TYR A 199 5.48 14.66 -1.45
CA TYR A 199 4.62 14.94 -0.29
C TYR A 199 4.14 16.40 -0.27
N MET A 200 4.93 17.37 -0.74
CA MET A 200 4.58 18.80 -0.80
C MET A 200 3.77 19.17 -2.04
#